data_2a0e88b8496aaf007cc7794021dc9c4a
#
_entry.id   2a0e88b8496aaf007cc7794021dc9c4a
#
_cell.length_a   1.000
_cell.length_b   1.000
_cell.length_c   1.000
_cell.angle_alpha   90.00
_cell.angle_beta   90.00
_cell.angle_gamma   90.00
#
_symmetry.space_group_name_H-M   'P 1'
#
loop_
_entity.id
_entity.type
_entity.pdbx_description
1 polymer ?
#
loop_
_entity_poly.entity_id
_entity_poly.type
_entity_poly.pdbx_seq_one_letter_code
_entity_poly.pdbx_strand_id
1 'polypeptide(L)'
;MKAMILAAGRGSRMGDLTNVTPKPLTRISNTTLIEKNIKNIRKSGIKEIIINVSWLGDRIINHLGDGNKYDVNIYFSDEGKDMLGTGGGILNALDLLDKDPFWLVNADLFCDFSIDIKKTLTNGDLAHLVLVDNPEHHPDGDFLLKNGRVSVCKKKM
;
A
#
# COMPACT_ATOMS: atom_id res chain seq x y z
N MET A 1 8.55 10.19 9.68
CA MET A 1 8.35 9.25 8.54
C MET A 1 6.88 8.89 8.49
N LYS A 2 6.26 8.97 7.31
CA LYS A 2 4.86 8.62 7.04
C LYS A 2 4.77 7.29 6.31
N ALA A 3 3.59 6.71 6.24
CA ALA A 3 3.29 5.59 5.37
C ALA A 3 2.09 5.93 4.47
N MET A 4 2.07 5.35 3.26
CA MET A 4 0.92 5.40 2.37
C MET A 4 0.40 3.99 2.12
N ILE A 5 -0.91 3.80 2.22
CA ILE A 5 -1.60 2.55 1.88
C ILE A 5 -2.38 2.78 0.60
N LEU A 6 -2.10 1.99 -0.44
CA LEU A 6 -2.81 2.04 -1.72
C LEU A 6 -4.11 1.23 -1.63
N ALA A 7 -5.25 1.93 -1.55
CA ALA A 7 -6.56 1.33 -1.34
C ALA A 7 -7.62 1.74 -2.38
N ALA A 8 -7.28 2.53 -3.39
CA ALA A 8 -8.20 3.03 -4.42
C ALA A 8 -8.65 1.96 -5.43
N GLY A 9 -7.94 0.82 -5.51
CA GLY A 9 -8.19 -0.21 -6.51
C GLY A 9 -9.55 -0.89 -6.39
N ARG A 10 -10.27 -1.08 -7.52
CA ARG A 10 -11.58 -1.75 -7.56
C ARG A 10 -11.53 -3.23 -7.19
N GLY A 11 -10.38 -3.92 -7.37
CA GLY A 11 -10.27 -5.36 -7.10
C GLY A 11 -11.08 -6.23 -8.07
N SER A 12 -11.25 -5.82 -9.31
CA SER A 12 -12.12 -6.43 -10.33
C SER A 12 -11.89 -7.94 -10.54
N ARG A 13 -10.68 -8.44 -10.27
CA ARG A 13 -10.36 -9.88 -10.35
C ARG A 13 -11.13 -10.74 -9.33
N MET A 14 -11.69 -10.15 -8.28
CA MET A 14 -12.51 -10.83 -7.28
C MET A 14 -14.00 -10.86 -7.65
N GLY A 15 -14.39 -10.36 -8.83
CA GLY A 15 -15.76 -10.40 -9.34
C GLY A 15 -16.75 -9.70 -8.42
N ASP A 16 -17.91 -10.34 -8.20
CA ASP A 16 -19.03 -9.77 -7.45
C ASP A 16 -18.74 -9.44 -5.98
N LEU A 17 -17.73 -10.06 -5.39
CA LEU A 17 -17.34 -9.81 -4.00
C LEU A 17 -16.96 -8.33 -3.76
N THR A 18 -16.39 -7.68 -4.78
CA THR A 18 -15.94 -6.28 -4.67
C THR A 18 -16.98 -5.26 -5.14
N ASN A 19 -18.16 -5.71 -5.57
CA ASN A 19 -19.25 -4.79 -5.93
C ASN A 19 -19.86 -4.10 -4.71
N VAL A 20 -19.84 -4.76 -3.55
CA VAL A 20 -20.45 -4.25 -2.31
C VAL A 20 -19.42 -4.04 -1.17
N THR A 21 -18.28 -4.73 -1.20
CA THR A 21 -17.24 -4.59 -0.18
C THR A 21 -15.91 -4.31 -0.85
N PRO A 22 -15.27 -3.16 -0.60
CA PRO A 22 -13.96 -2.89 -1.21
C PRO A 22 -12.93 -3.89 -0.71
N LYS A 23 -12.04 -4.34 -1.61
CA LYS A 23 -11.03 -5.37 -1.31
C LYS A 23 -10.25 -5.13 -0.01
N PRO A 24 -9.84 -3.91 0.33
CA PRO A 24 -9.15 -3.63 1.60
C PRO A 24 -9.95 -4.00 2.85
N LEU A 25 -11.28 -4.02 2.78
CA LEU A 25 -12.18 -4.40 3.88
C LEU A 25 -12.52 -5.90 3.89
N THR A 26 -11.91 -6.71 3.03
CA THR A 26 -12.05 -8.18 3.10
C THR A 26 -11.57 -8.66 4.47
N ARG A 27 -12.42 -9.45 5.14
CA ARG A 27 -12.12 -9.99 6.47
C ARG A 27 -11.20 -11.19 6.38
N ILE A 28 -10.23 -11.21 7.28
CA ILE A 28 -9.36 -12.36 7.55
C ILE A 28 -9.47 -12.62 9.05
N SER A 29 -10.17 -13.67 9.43
CA SER A 29 -10.52 -13.95 10.82
C SER A 29 -11.24 -12.74 11.48
N ASN A 30 -10.68 -12.17 12.52
CA ASN A 30 -11.27 -11.08 13.31
C ASN A 30 -10.86 -9.67 12.86
N THR A 31 -10.17 -9.53 11.73
CA THR A 31 -9.67 -8.23 11.24
C THR A 31 -9.87 -8.12 9.74
N THR A 32 -9.72 -6.92 9.18
CA THR A 32 -9.67 -6.71 7.73
C THR A 32 -8.24 -6.62 7.23
N LEU A 33 -8.02 -6.79 5.92
CA LEU A 33 -6.69 -6.64 5.29
C LEU A 33 -6.05 -5.30 5.63
N ILE A 34 -6.80 -4.22 5.46
CA ILE A 34 -6.27 -2.87 5.71
C ILE A 34 -5.95 -2.64 7.19
N GLU A 35 -6.78 -3.17 8.11
CA GLU A 35 -6.50 -3.08 9.55
C GLU A 35 -5.21 -3.83 9.94
N LYS A 36 -4.95 -4.98 9.31
CA LYS A 36 -3.69 -5.72 9.52
C LYS A 36 -2.49 -4.86 9.10
N ASN A 37 -2.59 -4.21 7.93
CA ASN A 37 -1.52 -3.33 7.45
C ASN A 37 -1.32 -2.11 8.35
N ILE A 38 -2.40 -1.45 8.80
CA ILE A 38 -2.33 -0.34 9.76
C ILE A 38 -1.63 -0.78 11.05
N LYS A 39 -2.00 -1.94 11.61
CA LYS A 39 -1.37 -2.49 12.82
C LYS A 39 0.12 -2.78 12.62
N ASN A 40 0.52 -3.30 11.45
CA ASN A 40 1.93 -3.57 11.14
C ASN A 40 2.73 -2.25 11.02
N ILE A 41 2.17 -1.26 10.33
CA ILE A 41 2.77 0.08 10.22
C ILE A 41 2.91 0.71 11.60
N ARG A 42 1.86 0.64 12.43
CA ARG A 42 1.89 1.18 13.80
C ARG A 42 2.96 0.50 14.67
N LYS A 43 3.12 -0.82 14.57
CA LYS A 43 4.15 -1.58 15.29
C LYS A 43 5.57 -1.11 14.95
N SER A 44 5.81 -0.61 13.75
CA SER A 44 7.12 -0.05 13.35
C SER A 44 7.38 1.36 13.89
N GLY A 45 6.43 1.95 14.61
CA GLY A 45 6.55 3.29 15.18
C GLY A 45 5.99 4.41 14.30
N ILE A 46 5.49 4.11 13.09
CA ILE A 46 4.85 5.10 12.21
C ILE A 46 3.43 5.37 12.72
N LYS A 47 3.11 6.64 12.89
CA LYS A 47 1.79 7.09 13.38
C LYS A 47 0.97 7.85 12.35
N GLU A 48 1.56 8.35 11.29
CA GLU A 48 0.86 9.10 10.26
C GLU A 48 0.74 8.23 9.01
N ILE A 49 -0.51 7.96 8.60
CA ILE A 49 -0.83 7.07 7.50
C ILE A 49 -1.73 7.81 6.53
N ILE A 50 -1.31 7.86 5.27
CA ILE A 50 -2.10 8.36 4.16
C ILE A 50 -2.75 7.17 3.45
N ILE A 51 -4.03 7.24 3.14
CA ILE A 51 -4.76 6.18 2.45
C ILE A 51 -5.44 6.80 1.23
N ASN A 52 -5.05 6.37 0.01
CA ASN A 52 -5.79 6.78 -1.16
C ASN A 52 -7.06 5.94 -1.31
N VAL A 53 -8.15 6.58 -1.70
CA VAL A 53 -9.45 5.96 -1.84
C VAL A 53 -10.10 6.39 -3.17
N SER A 54 -10.95 5.56 -3.74
CA SER A 54 -11.76 5.83 -4.92
C SER A 54 -12.99 4.90 -4.89
N TRP A 55 -12.89 3.70 -5.48
CA TRP A 55 -13.99 2.73 -5.49
C TRP A 55 -14.46 2.36 -4.09
N LEU A 56 -15.73 2.65 -3.77
CA LEU A 56 -16.33 2.46 -2.45
C LEU A 56 -15.51 3.13 -1.32
N GLY A 57 -14.85 4.26 -1.63
CA GLY A 57 -13.99 4.99 -0.71
C GLY A 57 -14.67 5.36 0.60
N ASP A 58 -15.93 5.82 0.54
CA ASP A 58 -16.73 6.15 1.73
C ASP A 58 -16.82 4.99 2.73
N ARG A 59 -16.86 3.74 2.25
CA ARG A 59 -16.89 2.56 3.13
C ARG A 59 -15.57 2.38 3.86
N ILE A 60 -14.45 2.65 3.20
CA ILE A 60 -13.12 2.59 3.82
C ILE A 60 -12.99 3.71 4.85
N ILE A 61 -13.37 4.95 4.48
CA ILE A 61 -13.33 6.11 5.36
C ILE A 61 -14.18 5.88 6.61
N ASN A 62 -15.44 5.47 6.43
CA ASN A 62 -16.36 5.22 7.54
C ASN A 62 -15.90 4.07 8.46
N HIS A 63 -15.24 3.04 7.88
CA HIS A 63 -14.73 1.90 8.65
C HIS A 63 -13.51 2.27 9.49
N LEU A 64 -12.59 3.07 8.95
CA LEU A 64 -11.33 3.39 9.60
C LEU A 64 -11.43 4.61 10.52
N GLY A 65 -12.24 5.60 10.14
CA GLY A 65 -12.31 6.90 10.81
C GLY A 65 -10.98 7.64 10.73
N ASP A 66 -10.67 8.43 11.73
CA ASP A 66 -9.44 9.21 11.86
C ASP A 66 -8.21 8.38 12.31
N GLY A 67 -8.40 7.10 12.60
CA GLY A 67 -7.33 6.20 13.01
C GLY A 67 -7.11 6.07 14.52
N ASN A 68 -7.80 6.85 15.35
CA ASN A 68 -7.63 6.86 16.82
C ASN A 68 -7.74 5.46 17.43
N LYS A 69 -8.66 4.62 16.97
CA LYS A 69 -8.83 3.24 17.45
C LYS A 69 -7.63 2.32 17.18
N TYR A 70 -6.71 2.74 16.32
CA TYR A 70 -5.47 2.03 16.00
C TYR A 70 -4.22 2.73 16.56
N ASP A 71 -4.37 3.82 17.33
CA ASP A 71 -3.30 4.68 17.81
C ASP A 71 -2.43 5.26 16.67
N VAL A 72 -3.08 5.69 15.59
CA VAL A 72 -2.49 6.38 14.44
C VAL A 72 -3.39 7.55 14.00
N ASN A 73 -2.85 8.45 13.17
CA ASN A 73 -3.60 9.48 12.47
C ASN A 73 -3.75 9.05 11.01
N ILE A 74 -4.98 8.97 10.51
CA ILE A 74 -5.26 8.61 9.12
C ILE A 74 -5.71 9.85 8.36
N TYR A 75 -5.09 10.08 7.21
CA TYR A 75 -5.45 11.11 6.24
C TYR A 75 -5.87 10.42 4.94
N PHE A 76 -6.97 10.85 4.35
CA PHE A 76 -7.46 10.28 3.11
C PHE A 76 -7.13 11.17 1.91
N SER A 77 -6.62 10.55 0.83
CA SER A 77 -6.43 11.14 -0.49
C SER A 77 -7.49 10.57 -1.42
N ASP A 78 -8.56 11.33 -1.66
CA ASP A 78 -9.64 10.89 -2.54
C ASP A 78 -9.27 11.13 -4.01
N GLU A 79 -9.31 10.08 -4.83
CA GLU A 79 -9.06 10.13 -6.27
C GLU A 79 -10.34 10.41 -7.08
N GLY A 80 -11.49 10.53 -6.41
CA GLY A 80 -12.78 10.69 -7.07
C GLY A 80 -13.22 9.41 -7.78
N LYS A 81 -13.86 9.55 -8.94
CA LYS A 81 -14.42 8.42 -9.72
C LYS A 81 -13.39 7.72 -10.60
N ASP A 82 -12.34 8.41 -10.98
CA ASP A 82 -11.33 7.93 -11.91
C ASP A 82 -10.11 7.44 -11.12
N MET A 83 -9.89 6.13 -11.13
CA MET A 83 -8.70 5.56 -10.51
C MET A 83 -7.44 6.03 -11.23
N LEU A 84 -6.55 6.70 -10.52
CA LEU A 84 -5.32 7.27 -11.08
C LEU A 84 -4.19 6.25 -11.27
N GLY A 85 -4.39 5.02 -10.81
CA GLY A 85 -3.34 4.00 -10.75
C GLY A 85 -2.30 4.29 -9.67
N THR A 86 -1.29 3.43 -9.56
CA THR A 86 -0.29 3.54 -8.48
C THR A 86 0.45 4.87 -8.49
N GLY A 87 1.02 5.24 -9.62
CA GLY A 87 1.80 6.49 -9.74
C GLY A 87 0.95 7.74 -9.59
N GLY A 88 -0.23 7.76 -10.21
CA GLY A 88 -1.17 8.87 -10.10
C GLY A 88 -1.71 9.05 -8.69
N GLY A 89 -2.04 7.95 -7.99
CA GLY A 89 -2.48 7.99 -6.61
C GLY A 89 -1.41 8.54 -5.65
N ILE A 90 -0.13 8.17 -5.87
CA ILE A 90 0.98 8.75 -5.11
C ILE A 90 1.10 10.24 -5.40
N LEU A 91 1.06 10.63 -6.67
CA LEU A 91 1.15 12.03 -7.08
C LEU A 91 0.04 12.89 -6.47
N ASN A 92 -1.19 12.37 -6.46
CA ASN A 92 -2.35 13.04 -5.85
C ASN A 92 -2.20 13.21 -4.32
N ALA A 93 -1.45 12.35 -3.67
CA ALA A 93 -1.22 12.36 -2.22
C ALA A 93 0.06 13.09 -1.78
N LEU A 94 0.85 13.67 -2.71
CA LEU A 94 2.17 14.24 -2.39
C LEU A 94 2.11 15.34 -1.34
N ASP A 95 1.10 16.20 -1.36
CA ASP A 95 0.95 17.27 -0.38
C ASP A 95 0.73 16.74 1.07
N LEU A 96 0.20 15.52 1.19
CA LEU A 96 0.02 14.83 2.47
C LEU A 96 1.26 14.05 2.90
N LEU A 97 2.11 13.65 1.94
CA LEU A 97 3.28 12.79 2.17
C LEU A 97 4.54 13.56 2.57
N ASP A 98 4.58 14.87 2.34
CA ASP A 98 5.77 15.72 2.49
C ASP A 98 6.91 15.34 1.51
N LYS A 99 8.11 15.86 1.79
CA LYS A 99 9.30 15.64 0.95
C LYS A 99 10.20 14.50 1.45
N ASP A 100 9.89 13.96 2.62
CA ASP A 100 10.68 12.88 3.22
C ASP A 100 10.33 11.52 2.62
N PRO A 101 11.25 10.57 2.63
CA PRO A 101 10.95 9.19 2.28
C PRO A 101 9.79 8.64 3.12
N PHE A 102 8.90 7.90 2.49
CA PHE A 102 7.74 7.28 3.10
C PHE A 102 7.65 5.79 2.73
N TRP A 103 6.96 5.01 3.55
CA TRP A 103 6.63 3.62 3.24
C TRP A 103 5.38 3.54 2.38
N LEU A 104 5.45 2.76 1.30
CA LEU A 104 4.31 2.47 0.43
C LEU A 104 3.91 1.01 0.59
N VAL A 105 2.63 0.77 0.90
CA VAL A 105 2.08 -0.57 1.15
C VAL A 105 0.78 -0.74 0.36
N ASN A 106 0.60 -1.89 -0.29
CA ASN A 106 -0.68 -2.22 -0.91
C ASN A 106 -1.68 -2.66 0.16
N ALA A 107 -2.92 -2.16 0.10
CA ALA A 107 -3.96 -2.45 1.09
C ALA A 107 -4.37 -3.94 1.14
N ASP A 108 -4.12 -4.69 0.06
CA ASP A 108 -4.46 -6.09 -0.09
C ASP A 108 -3.33 -7.07 0.29
N LEU A 109 -2.23 -6.56 0.82
CA LEU A 109 -1.15 -7.40 1.33
C LEU A 109 -1.54 -8.08 2.65
N PHE A 110 -1.24 -9.37 2.71
CA PHE A 110 -1.27 -10.15 3.94
C PHE A 110 0.09 -10.79 4.14
N CYS A 111 0.94 -10.14 4.94
CA CYS A 111 2.29 -10.61 5.22
C CYS A 111 2.70 -10.28 6.66
N ASP A 112 3.71 -10.99 7.14
CA ASP A 112 4.32 -10.76 8.46
C ASP A 112 5.62 -9.95 8.38
N PHE A 113 5.84 -9.25 7.26
CA PHE A 113 7.00 -8.39 7.09
C PHE A 113 6.99 -7.26 8.12
N SER A 114 8.11 -7.12 8.82
CA SER A 114 8.32 -6.01 9.76
C SER A 114 8.99 -4.84 9.05
N ILE A 115 8.34 -3.68 9.06
CA ILE A 115 8.89 -2.45 8.51
C ILE A 115 10.07 -2.00 9.38
N ASP A 116 11.26 -1.87 8.79
CA ASP A 116 12.42 -1.31 9.45
C ASP A 116 12.58 0.17 9.10
N ILE A 117 12.11 1.05 9.98
CA ILE A 117 12.17 2.51 9.79
C ILE A 117 13.59 3.08 9.82
N LYS A 118 14.58 2.29 10.24
CA LYS A 118 15.99 2.71 10.23
C LYS A 118 16.64 2.53 8.86
N LYS A 119 16.03 1.74 7.98
CA LYS A 119 16.48 1.64 6.59
C LYS A 119 16.14 2.93 5.86
N THR A 120 17.18 3.68 5.54
CA THR A 120 17.09 4.90 4.75
C THR A 120 17.56 4.63 3.33
N LEU A 121 17.08 5.45 2.40
CA LEU A 121 17.62 5.49 1.04
C LEU A 121 19.06 6.02 1.10
N THR A 122 19.96 5.39 0.35
CA THR A 122 21.30 5.92 0.15
C THR A 122 21.31 6.99 -0.95
N ASN A 123 22.33 7.83 -1.00
CA ASN A 123 22.41 8.88 -2.02
C ASN A 123 22.26 8.32 -3.44
N GLY A 124 21.29 8.84 -4.18
CA GLY A 124 20.96 8.43 -5.53
C GLY A 124 19.94 7.28 -5.64
N ASP A 125 19.48 6.71 -4.52
CA ASP A 125 18.39 5.75 -4.54
C ASP A 125 17.03 6.46 -4.63
N LEU A 126 16.19 6.00 -5.56
CA LEU A 126 14.82 6.50 -5.71
C LEU A 126 13.82 5.72 -4.88
N ALA A 127 14.09 4.44 -4.64
CA ALA A 127 13.23 3.56 -3.86
C ALA A 127 14.01 2.37 -3.29
N HIS A 128 13.54 1.83 -2.18
CA HIS A 128 13.93 0.53 -1.63
C HIS A 128 12.75 -0.42 -1.80
N LEU A 129 12.95 -1.54 -2.49
CA LEU A 129 11.90 -2.53 -2.73
C LEU A 129 12.08 -3.72 -1.78
N VAL A 130 11.00 -4.16 -1.18
CA VAL A 130 10.92 -5.44 -0.47
C VAL A 130 10.45 -6.48 -1.49
N LEU A 131 11.33 -7.40 -1.84
CA LEU A 131 11.07 -8.45 -2.83
C LEU A 131 10.80 -9.77 -2.11
N VAL A 132 10.05 -10.63 -2.81
CA VAL A 132 9.80 -12.03 -2.42
C VAL A 132 10.20 -12.94 -3.58
N ASP A 133 10.33 -14.23 -3.32
CA ASP A 133 10.56 -15.21 -4.37
C ASP A 133 9.41 -15.24 -5.38
N ASN A 134 9.73 -15.52 -6.63
CA ASN A 134 8.72 -15.58 -7.69
C ASN A 134 7.74 -16.73 -7.41
N PRO A 135 6.42 -16.47 -7.48
CA PRO A 135 5.44 -17.53 -7.32
C PRO A 135 5.41 -18.44 -8.56
N GLU A 136 4.94 -19.68 -8.39
CA GLU A 136 4.86 -20.68 -9.46
C GLU A 136 4.11 -20.21 -10.71
N HIS A 137 3.06 -19.39 -10.52
CA HIS A 137 2.26 -18.84 -11.62
C HIS A 137 2.92 -17.65 -12.33
N HIS A 138 4.05 -17.14 -11.81
CA HIS A 138 4.80 -16.02 -12.38
C HIS A 138 6.32 -16.23 -12.20
N PRO A 139 6.88 -17.30 -12.80
CA PRO A 139 8.27 -17.72 -12.56
C PRO A 139 9.31 -16.70 -13.03
N ASP A 140 9.00 -15.90 -14.05
CA ASP A 140 9.93 -14.89 -14.59
C ASP A 140 10.05 -13.65 -13.70
N GLY A 141 9.06 -13.40 -12.82
CA GLY A 141 9.01 -12.24 -11.94
C GLY A 141 8.96 -10.89 -12.67
N ASP A 142 8.91 -9.81 -11.90
CA ASP A 142 8.86 -8.44 -12.43
C ASP A 142 10.23 -7.76 -12.42
N PHE A 143 11.13 -8.21 -11.55
CA PHE A 143 12.41 -7.55 -11.28
C PHE A 143 13.58 -8.51 -11.35
N LEU A 144 14.72 -7.98 -11.81
CA LEU A 144 16.02 -8.63 -11.70
C LEU A 144 16.79 -7.98 -10.55
N LEU A 145 17.20 -8.79 -9.57
CA LEU A 145 18.04 -8.35 -8.45
C LEU A 145 19.50 -8.77 -8.71
N LYS A 146 20.40 -7.79 -8.78
CA LYS A 146 21.84 -8.03 -8.92
C LYS A 146 22.63 -7.09 -8.01
N ASN A 147 23.47 -7.63 -7.14
CA ASN A 147 24.30 -6.85 -6.21
C ASN A 147 23.52 -5.83 -5.39
N GLY A 148 22.33 -6.21 -4.89
CA GLY A 148 21.47 -5.33 -4.11
C GLY A 148 20.77 -4.23 -4.93
N ARG A 149 20.90 -4.23 -6.26
CA ARG A 149 20.26 -3.26 -7.17
C ARG A 149 19.18 -3.94 -7.98
N VAL A 150 18.07 -3.25 -8.13
CA VAL A 150 16.89 -3.74 -8.84
C VAL A 150 16.81 -3.12 -10.23
N SER A 151 16.49 -3.94 -11.23
CA SER A 151 16.16 -3.48 -12.58
C SER A 151 14.90 -4.18 -13.07
N VAL A 152 14.17 -3.54 -13.98
CA VAL A 152 12.99 -4.14 -14.61
C VAL A 152 13.42 -5.29 -15.48
N CYS A 153 12.79 -6.45 -15.32
CA CYS A 153 12.99 -7.59 -16.21
C CYS A 153 12.48 -7.22 -17.61
N LYS A 154 13.38 -7.13 -18.61
CA LYS A 154 12.95 -6.92 -19.99
C LYS A 154 12.24 -8.20 -20.44
N LYS A 155 10.91 -8.18 -20.58
CA LYS A 155 10.19 -9.25 -21.27
C LYS A 155 10.85 -9.40 -22.65
N LYS A 156 11.37 -10.60 -22.95
CA LYS A 156 11.71 -10.96 -24.34
C LYS A 156 10.39 -10.85 -25.13
N MET A 157 10.34 -9.91 -26.09
CA MET A 157 9.30 -9.86 -27.11
C MET A 157 9.37 -11.11 -27.96
#